data_de6ef36c366548904c075e197012612b
#
_entry.id   de6ef36c366548904c075e197012612b
#
_cell.length_a   1.000
_cell.length_b   1.000
_cell.length_c   1.000
_cell.angle_alpha   90.00
_cell.angle_beta   90.00
_cell.angle_gamma   90.00
#
_symmetry.space_group_name_H-M   'P 1'
#
loop_
_entity.id
_entity.type
_entity.pdbx_description
1 polymer ?
#
loop_
_entity_poly.entity_id
_entity_poly.type
_entity_poly.pdbx_seq_one_letter_code
_entity_poly.pdbx_strand_id
1 'polypeptide(L)'
;CQNNEISAENKGVEISDDKLISIFENLISQGANNINLVNPTHYAKRLAKVLSRWKSPVPIVYNSSGYEEVETLKALDGLIDIYLPDLKYIRAEKAMRYSKAADYFEKASAALLEMRRQVEDKFDGDIMKSGMIIRHLILPQNTNSSIAVLDFIKSNFPNTFVSLMAQYTPCGDLSEFPEINRKITKREYEKVVNYA
;
A
#
# COMPACT_ATOMS: atom_id res chain seq x y z
N CYS A 1 3.81 11.80 6.74
CA CYS A 1 2.63 11.15 6.11
C CYS A 1 1.76 12.21 5.46
N GLN A 2 1.35 12.04 4.20
CA GLN A 2 0.45 12.99 3.52
C GLN A 2 -0.92 13.10 4.22
N ASN A 3 -1.32 12.06 4.95
CA ASN A 3 -2.58 11.99 5.69
C ASN A 3 -2.36 12.20 7.20
N ASN A 4 -1.47 13.12 7.57
CA ASN A 4 -1.12 13.35 8.97
C ASN A 4 -2.31 13.70 9.86
N GLU A 5 -3.26 14.48 9.34
CA GLU A 5 -4.48 14.87 10.06
C GLU A 5 -5.32 13.65 10.49
N ILE A 6 -5.41 12.63 9.63
CA ILE A 6 -6.14 11.41 9.94
C ILE A 6 -5.30 10.48 10.81
N SER A 7 -4.00 10.31 10.49
CA SER A 7 -3.16 9.30 11.13
C SER A 7 -2.60 9.72 12.50
N ALA A 8 -2.42 11.03 12.75
CA ALA A 8 -1.86 11.55 13.99
C ALA A 8 -2.86 12.37 14.82
N GLU A 9 -3.84 13.01 14.18
CA GLU A 9 -4.78 13.89 14.86
C GLU A 9 -6.17 13.26 15.10
N ASN A 10 -6.34 11.96 14.75
CA ASN A 10 -7.60 11.21 14.91
C ASN A 10 -8.83 11.93 14.34
N LYS A 11 -8.65 12.71 13.27
CA LYS A 11 -9.78 13.36 12.60
C LYS A 11 -10.58 12.32 11.83
N GLY A 12 -11.78 12.04 12.29
CA GLY A 12 -12.70 11.10 11.66
C GLY A 12 -14.06 11.12 12.34
N VAL A 13 -15.03 10.50 11.68
CA VAL A 13 -16.39 10.32 12.21
C VAL A 13 -16.68 8.83 12.24
N GLU A 14 -17.16 8.34 13.38
CA GLU A 14 -17.62 6.97 13.48
C GLU A 14 -18.90 6.78 12.67
N ILE A 15 -18.93 5.74 11.85
CA ILE A 15 -20.09 5.41 11.01
C ILE A 15 -20.52 3.96 11.21
N SER A 16 -21.81 3.67 10.98
CA SER A 16 -22.31 2.28 10.97
C SER A 16 -21.86 1.54 9.72
N ASP A 17 -21.95 0.19 9.76
CA ASP A 17 -21.67 -0.67 8.61
C ASP A 17 -22.59 -0.34 7.42
N ASP A 18 -23.88 -0.06 7.68
CA ASP A 18 -24.84 0.30 6.62
C ASP A 18 -24.56 1.68 6.03
N LYS A 19 -24.10 2.62 6.86
CA LYS A 19 -23.65 3.93 6.36
C LYS A 19 -22.41 3.78 5.47
N LEU A 20 -21.48 2.89 5.82
CA LEU A 20 -20.31 2.61 4.99
C LEU A 20 -20.73 2.06 3.62
N ILE A 21 -21.64 1.09 3.58
CA ILE A 21 -22.20 0.56 2.33
C ILE A 21 -22.85 1.67 1.50
N SER A 22 -23.70 2.51 2.13
CA SER A 22 -24.34 3.64 1.42
C SER A 22 -23.32 4.63 0.84
N ILE A 23 -22.16 4.83 1.48
CA ILE A 23 -21.08 5.66 0.95
C ILE A 23 -20.48 4.99 -0.29
N PHE A 24 -20.21 3.68 -0.25
CA PHE A 24 -19.69 2.95 -1.41
C PHE A 24 -20.66 3.03 -2.60
N GLU A 25 -21.95 2.76 -2.38
CA GLU A 25 -22.98 2.85 -3.41
C GLU A 25 -23.11 4.26 -4.00
N ASN A 26 -23.01 5.28 -3.16
CA ASN A 26 -23.02 6.67 -3.64
C ASN A 26 -21.79 6.99 -4.50
N LEU A 27 -20.60 6.56 -4.12
CA LEU A 27 -19.39 6.74 -4.93
C LEU A 27 -19.53 6.03 -6.30
N ILE A 28 -20.04 4.82 -6.30
CA ILE A 28 -20.29 4.04 -7.52
C ILE A 28 -21.31 4.74 -8.42
N SER A 29 -22.40 5.26 -7.84
CA SER A 29 -23.42 6.02 -8.60
C SER A 29 -22.89 7.31 -9.23
N GLN A 30 -21.80 7.86 -8.67
CA GLN A 30 -21.07 9.01 -9.21
C GLN A 30 -20.02 8.61 -10.27
N GLY A 31 -19.91 7.32 -10.61
CA GLY A 31 -19.01 6.83 -11.64
C GLY A 31 -17.64 6.36 -11.12
N ALA A 32 -17.50 6.06 -9.83
CA ALA A 32 -16.26 5.49 -9.33
C ALA A 32 -15.99 4.11 -9.97
N ASN A 33 -14.80 3.94 -10.54
CA ASN A 33 -14.37 2.70 -11.19
C ASN A 33 -13.82 1.64 -10.22
N ASN A 34 -13.60 2.01 -8.96
CA ASN A 34 -13.21 1.13 -7.86
C ASN A 34 -13.52 1.80 -6.51
N ILE A 35 -13.49 1.03 -5.45
CA ILE A 35 -13.50 1.52 -4.06
C ILE A 35 -12.12 1.30 -3.46
N ASN A 36 -11.37 2.38 -3.26
CA ASN A 36 -10.02 2.33 -2.71
C ASN A 36 -10.03 2.54 -1.19
N LEU A 37 -9.77 1.46 -0.45
CA LEU A 37 -9.65 1.45 1.00
C LEU A 37 -8.21 1.84 1.39
N VAL A 38 -8.02 3.06 1.86
CA VAL A 38 -6.69 3.60 2.18
C VAL A 38 -6.35 3.36 3.65
N ASN A 39 -5.24 2.66 3.91
CA ASN A 39 -4.78 2.24 5.24
C ASN A 39 -5.87 1.53 6.08
N PRO A 40 -6.52 0.51 5.53
CA PRO A 40 -7.67 -0.12 6.18
C PRO A 40 -7.28 -1.14 7.26
N THR A 41 -6.01 -1.37 7.51
CA THR A 41 -5.42 -2.37 8.41
C THR A 41 -6.16 -2.47 9.75
N HIS A 42 -6.39 -1.34 10.42
CA HIS A 42 -7.04 -1.29 11.73
C HIS A 42 -8.53 -1.71 11.69
N TYR A 43 -9.14 -1.65 10.53
CA TYR A 43 -10.56 -1.96 10.30
C TYR A 43 -10.78 -3.25 9.53
N ALA A 44 -9.72 -3.99 9.21
CA ALA A 44 -9.78 -5.15 8.30
C ALA A 44 -10.83 -6.20 8.72
N LYS A 45 -10.92 -6.54 10.00
CA LYS A 45 -11.95 -7.47 10.52
C LYS A 45 -13.38 -6.96 10.33
N ARG A 46 -13.60 -5.66 10.51
CA ARG A 46 -14.91 -5.04 10.29
C ARG A 46 -15.22 -4.96 8.80
N LEU A 47 -14.25 -4.62 7.99
CA LEU A 47 -14.36 -4.60 6.53
C LEU A 47 -14.68 -5.99 5.98
N ALA A 48 -14.04 -7.05 6.46
CA ALA A 48 -14.36 -8.41 6.07
C ALA A 48 -15.85 -8.73 6.32
N LYS A 49 -16.38 -8.35 7.50
CA LYS A 49 -17.81 -8.52 7.82
C LYS A 49 -18.73 -7.71 6.90
N VAL A 50 -18.36 -6.47 6.56
CA VAL A 50 -19.17 -5.62 5.67
C VAL A 50 -19.14 -6.15 4.25
N LEU A 51 -17.95 -6.46 3.72
CA LEU A 51 -17.78 -6.92 2.35
C LEU A 51 -18.34 -8.32 2.11
N SER A 52 -18.40 -9.19 3.12
CA SER A 52 -19.03 -10.51 2.98
C SER A 52 -20.55 -10.45 2.80
N ARG A 53 -21.22 -9.40 3.27
CA ARG A 53 -22.67 -9.20 3.11
C ARG A 53 -23.05 -8.24 1.98
N TRP A 54 -22.08 -7.54 1.38
CA TRP A 54 -22.30 -6.60 0.28
C TRP A 54 -21.35 -6.90 -0.88
N LYS A 55 -21.91 -7.15 -2.07
CA LYS A 55 -21.14 -7.38 -3.27
C LYS A 55 -20.95 -6.09 -4.05
N SER A 56 -19.71 -5.66 -4.22
CA SER A 56 -19.38 -4.51 -5.05
C SER A 56 -19.52 -4.83 -6.54
N PRO A 57 -20.13 -3.96 -7.36
CA PRO A 57 -20.08 -4.07 -8.82
C PRO A 57 -18.77 -3.55 -9.43
N VAL A 58 -17.92 -2.95 -8.64
CA VAL A 58 -16.59 -2.44 -9.04
C VAL A 58 -15.50 -3.02 -8.14
N PRO A 59 -14.24 -3.10 -8.58
CA PRO A 59 -13.15 -3.65 -7.77
C PRO A 59 -12.99 -2.97 -6.42
N ILE A 60 -12.77 -3.77 -5.38
CA ILE A 60 -12.34 -3.31 -4.05
C ILE A 60 -10.82 -3.33 -4.00
N VAL A 61 -10.23 -2.18 -3.73
CA VAL A 61 -8.78 -1.99 -3.67
C VAL A 61 -8.34 -1.87 -2.20
N TYR A 62 -7.42 -2.71 -1.76
CA TYR A 62 -6.80 -2.66 -0.44
C TYR A 62 -5.43 -1.99 -0.53
N ASN A 63 -5.36 -0.73 -0.13
CA ASN A 63 -4.19 0.13 -0.24
C ASN A 63 -3.54 0.30 1.13
N SER A 64 -2.43 -0.38 1.37
CA SER A 64 -1.81 -0.45 2.69
C SER A 64 -0.31 -0.15 2.69
N SER A 65 0.22 0.05 3.89
CA SER A 65 1.67 0.22 4.11
C SER A 65 2.47 -1.08 3.92
N GLY A 66 1.81 -2.20 3.63
CA GLY A 66 2.41 -3.53 3.56
C GLY A 66 2.70 -4.17 4.93
N TYR A 67 2.63 -3.41 6.02
CA TYR A 67 2.88 -3.91 7.37
C TYR A 67 1.60 -4.51 7.95
N GLU A 68 1.34 -5.77 7.56
CA GLU A 68 0.09 -6.49 7.83
C GLU A 68 0.36 -7.83 8.52
N GLU A 69 -0.58 -8.25 9.37
CA GLU A 69 -0.61 -9.62 9.88
C GLU A 69 -1.27 -10.55 8.85
N VAL A 70 -0.61 -11.67 8.54
CA VAL A 70 -1.10 -12.65 7.55
C VAL A 70 -2.49 -13.16 7.89
N GLU A 71 -2.78 -13.41 9.17
CA GLU A 71 -4.11 -13.87 9.60
C GLU A 71 -5.21 -12.82 9.36
N THR A 72 -4.87 -11.54 9.41
CA THR A 72 -5.78 -10.46 9.05
C THR A 72 -6.09 -10.47 7.56
N LEU A 73 -5.09 -10.71 6.72
CA LEU A 73 -5.27 -10.81 5.27
C LEU A 73 -6.06 -12.05 4.87
N LYS A 74 -5.85 -13.18 5.52
CA LYS A 74 -6.64 -14.40 5.29
C LYS A 74 -8.14 -14.18 5.54
N ALA A 75 -8.50 -13.34 6.50
CA ALA A 75 -9.89 -12.99 6.75
C ALA A 75 -10.53 -12.15 5.62
N LEU A 76 -9.72 -11.58 4.73
CA LEU A 76 -10.14 -10.81 3.57
C LEU A 76 -10.11 -11.62 2.26
N ASP A 77 -9.76 -12.90 2.30
CA ASP A 77 -9.66 -13.76 1.12
C ASP A 77 -10.99 -13.82 0.36
N GLY A 78 -10.94 -13.55 -0.94
CA GLY A 78 -12.12 -13.47 -1.81
C GLY A 78 -12.99 -12.19 -1.67
N LEU A 79 -12.57 -11.23 -0.83
CA LEU A 79 -13.28 -9.96 -0.61
C LEU A 79 -12.53 -8.74 -1.20
N ILE A 80 -11.27 -8.91 -1.53
CA ILE A 80 -10.42 -7.88 -2.13
C ILE A 80 -10.07 -8.29 -3.56
N ASP A 81 -10.23 -7.37 -4.49
CA ASP A 81 -9.91 -7.60 -5.89
C ASP A 81 -8.48 -7.15 -6.24
N ILE A 82 -8.04 -6.02 -5.68
CA ILE A 82 -6.73 -5.45 -5.99
C ILE A 82 -5.99 -5.10 -4.70
N TYR A 83 -4.77 -5.60 -4.56
CA TYR A 83 -3.86 -5.21 -3.49
C TYR A 83 -2.86 -4.15 -3.97
N LEU A 84 -2.72 -3.05 -3.20
CA LEU A 84 -1.73 -2.00 -3.40
C LEU A 84 -0.82 -1.87 -2.16
N PRO A 85 0.00 -2.88 -1.83
CA PRO A 85 0.91 -2.79 -0.70
C PRO A 85 2.12 -1.91 -1.00
N ASP A 86 2.59 -1.18 0.00
CA ASP A 86 3.92 -0.59 -0.04
C ASP A 86 4.97 -1.63 0.37
N LEU A 87 6.09 -1.69 -0.33
CA LEU A 87 7.32 -2.30 0.15
C LEU A 87 8.38 -1.20 0.33
N LYS A 88 8.57 -0.77 1.58
CA LYS A 88 9.36 0.44 1.89
C LYS A 88 10.83 0.14 2.14
N TYR A 89 11.11 -0.92 2.89
CA TYR A 89 12.45 -1.24 3.39
C TYR A 89 12.71 -2.74 3.31
N ILE A 90 13.96 -3.10 2.99
CA ILE A 90 14.49 -4.47 3.14
C ILE A 90 15.29 -4.57 4.45
N ARG A 91 16.00 -3.50 4.84
CA ARG A 91 16.91 -3.52 5.98
C ARG A 91 16.22 -3.05 7.25
N ALA A 92 16.32 -3.84 8.33
CA ALA A 92 15.74 -3.54 9.63
C ALA A 92 16.20 -2.19 10.20
N GLU A 93 17.46 -1.80 9.97
CA GLU A 93 18.00 -0.52 10.41
C GLU A 93 17.28 0.68 9.78
N LYS A 94 16.93 0.59 8.48
CA LYS A 94 16.18 1.64 7.78
C LYS A 94 14.73 1.68 8.22
N ALA A 95 14.12 0.52 8.39
CA ALA A 95 12.76 0.38 8.89
C ALA A 95 12.64 0.94 10.33
N MET A 96 13.60 0.61 11.20
CA MET A 96 13.64 1.16 12.55
C MET A 96 13.87 2.67 12.56
N ARG A 97 14.82 3.16 11.72
CA ARG A 97 15.15 4.59 11.64
C ARG A 97 13.95 5.43 11.21
N TYR A 98 13.28 5.07 10.11
CA TYR A 98 12.25 5.93 9.49
C TYR A 98 10.81 5.58 9.90
N SER A 99 10.56 4.38 10.42
CA SER A 99 9.20 3.91 10.74
C SER A 99 9.05 3.27 12.12
N LYS A 100 10.14 3.18 12.89
CA LYS A 100 10.17 2.56 14.23
C LYS A 100 9.68 1.09 14.24
N ALA A 101 9.85 0.37 13.12
CA ALA A 101 9.38 -0.99 12.90
C ALA A 101 10.52 -1.86 12.38
N ALA A 102 11.36 -2.40 13.26
CA ALA A 102 12.54 -3.20 12.88
C ALA A 102 12.15 -4.49 12.12
N ASP A 103 11.00 -5.07 12.42
CA ASP A 103 10.42 -6.27 11.83
C ASP A 103 9.59 -5.99 10.55
N TYR A 104 9.64 -4.74 10.03
CA TYR A 104 8.83 -4.35 8.86
C TYR A 104 9.00 -5.30 7.68
N PHE A 105 10.23 -5.64 7.33
CA PHE A 105 10.48 -6.46 6.14
C PHE A 105 9.94 -7.88 6.29
N GLU A 106 10.13 -8.49 7.46
CA GLU A 106 9.60 -9.82 7.75
C GLU A 106 8.07 -9.85 7.58
N LYS A 107 7.37 -8.91 8.21
CA LYS A 107 5.91 -8.81 8.11
C LYS A 107 5.46 -8.43 6.71
N ALA A 108 6.08 -7.44 6.08
CA ALA A 108 5.69 -7.00 4.75
C ALA A 108 5.91 -8.09 3.70
N SER A 109 7.02 -8.82 3.74
CA SER A 109 7.28 -9.92 2.80
C SER A 109 6.28 -11.06 2.93
N ALA A 110 5.93 -11.45 4.16
CA ALA A 110 4.90 -12.45 4.42
C ALA A 110 3.51 -11.98 3.95
N ALA A 111 3.18 -10.71 4.20
CA ALA A 111 1.93 -10.09 3.76
C ALA A 111 1.83 -10.06 2.22
N LEU A 112 2.91 -9.67 1.51
CA LEU A 112 2.92 -9.65 0.06
C LEU A 112 2.70 -11.04 -0.55
N LEU A 113 3.31 -12.08 0.03
CA LEU A 113 3.11 -13.47 -0.39
C LEU A 113 1.64 -13.89 -0.23
N GLU A 114 1.02 -13.56 0.89
CA GLU A 114 -0.40 -13.86 1.13
C GLU A 114 -1.30 -13.06 0.19
N MET A 115 -1.05 -11.77 -0.02
CA MET A 115 -1.81 -10.94 -0.98
C MET A 115 -1.71 -11.52 -2.39
N ARG A 116 -0.50 -11.92 -2.84
CA ARG A 116 -0.31 -12.55 -4.16
C ARG A 116 -1.02 -13.89 -4.28
N ARG A 117 -1.09 -14.67 -3.20
CA ARG A 117 -1.84 -15.93 -3.17
C ARG A 117 -3.33 -15.73 -3.43
N GLN A 118 -3.90 -14.63 -2.91
CA GLN A 118 -5.34 -14.36 -2.95
C GLN A 118 -5.83 -13.87 -4.32
N VAL A 119 -4.99 -13.19 -5.10
CA VAL A 119 -5.43 -12.55 -6.35
C VAL A 119 -4.54 -12.93 -7.53
N GLU A 120 -5.18 -13.10 -8.68
CA GLU A 120 -4.53 -13.22 -9.98
C GLU A 120 -4.74 -11.94 -10.78
N ASP A 121 -3.76 -11.59 -11.63
CA ASP A 121 -3.86 -10.39 -12.45
C ASP A 121 -4.87 -10.59 -13.57
N LYS A 122 -5.92 -9.77 -13.57
CA LYS A 122 -6.99 -9.75 -14.58
C LYS A 122 -7.24 -8.32 -15.03
N PHE A 123 -7.36 -8.15 -16.35
CA PHE A 123 -7.55 -6.85 -16.98
C PHE A 123 -8.82 -6.84 -17.84
N ASP A 124 -9.38 -5.65 -17.99
CA ASP A 124 -10.40 -5.31 -18.97
C ASP A 124 -9.83 -4.15 -19.80
N GLY A 125 -9.31 -4.46 -20.99
CA GLY A 125 -8.41 -3.57 -21.72
C GLY A 125 -7.17 -3.23 -20.89
N ASP A 126 -6.92 -1.95 -20.66
CA ASP A 126 -5.79 -1.46 -19.86
C ASP A 126 -6.12 -1.29 -18.38
N ILE A 127 -7.33 -1.67 -17.95
CA ILE A 127 -7.79 -1.47 -16.57
C ILE A 127 -7.68 -2.78 -15.80
N MET A 128 -6.87 -2.78 -14.72
CA MET A 128 -6.79 -3.91 -13.80
C MET A 128 -8.12 -4.08 -13.06
N LYS A 129 -8.68 -5.29 -13.09
CA LYS A 129 -9.89 -5.68 -12.35
C LYS A 129 -9.59 -6.54 -11.14
N SER A 130 -8.49 -7.26 -11.16
CA SER A 130 -7.95 -8.04 -10.04
C SER A 130 -6.44 -8.08 -10.16
N GLY A 131 -5.72 -8.18 -9.03
CA GLY A 131 -4.28 -8.31 -9.06
C GLY A 131 -3.54 -7.62 -7.92
N MET A 132 -2.24 -7.53 -8.07
CA MET A 132 -1.37 -6.86 -7.09
C MET A 132 -0.41 -5.90 -7.78
N ILE A 133 -0.31 -4.68 -7.26
CA ILE A 133 0.69 -3.68 -7.67
C ILE A 133 1.52 -3.31 -6.44
N ILE A 134 2.78 -3.70 -6.39
CA ILE A 134 3.68 -3.33 -5.29
C ILE A 134 4.14 -1.90 -5.49
N ARG A 135 3.95 -1.05 -4.47
CA ARG A 135 4.39 0.34 -4.51
C ARG A 135 5.69 0.52 -3.74
N HIS A 136 6.58 1.31 -4.30
CA HIS A 136 7.83 1.68 -3.63
C HIS A 136 8.07 3.19 -3.72
N LEU A 137 8.13 3.85 -2.56
CA LEU A 137 8.46 5.27 -2.46
C LEU A 137 9.96 5.45 -2.36
N ILE A 138 10.57 6.06 -3.37
CA ILE A 138 12.00 6.35 -3.39
C ILE A 138 12.29 7.50 -2.43
N LEU A 139 13.16 7.26 -1.44
CA LEU A 139 13.59 8.28 -0.50
C LEU A 139 14.92 8.90 -0.94
N PRO A 140 15.15 10.21 -0.64
CA PRO A 140 16.44 10.88 -0.90
C PRO A 140 17.59 10.11 -0.24
N GLN A 141 18.74 10.04 -0.92
CA GLN A 141 19.96 9.34 -0.48
C GLN A 141 19.78 7.83 -0.18
N ASN A 142 18.64 7.23 -0.58
CA ASN A 142 18.34 5.81 -0.33
C ASN A 142 18.19 4.98 -1.62
N THR A 143 18.76 5.43 -2.75
CA THR A 143 18.64 4.72 -4.04
C THR A 143 19.13 3.27 -4.00
N ASN A 144 20.20 2.98 -3.26
CA ASN A 144 20.68 1.61 -3.10
C ASN A 144 19.71 0.73 -2.30
N SER A 145 18.96 1.32 -1.36
CA SER A 145 17.88 0.61 -0.67
C SER A 145 16.72 0.33 -1.61
N SER A 146 16.39 1.26 -2.51
CA SER A 146 15.38 1.06 -3.55
C SER A 146 15.77 -0.06 -4.52
N ILE A 147 17.04 -0.11 -4.93
CA ILE A 147 17.56 -1.20 -5.78
C ILE A 147 17.40 -2.57 -5.08
N ALA A 148 17.75 -2.66 -3.79
CA ALA A 148 17.55 -3.90 -3.04
C ALA A 148 16.09 -4.33 -2.94
N VAL A 149 15.15 -3.36 -2.84
CA VAL A 149 13.70 -3.63 -2.90
C VAL A 149 13.32 -4.20 -4.27
N LEU A 150 13.83 -3.64 -5.36
CA LEU A 150 13.56 -4.12 -6.71
C LEU A 150 14.12 -5.53 -6.94
N ASP A 151 15.33 -5.82 -6.45
CA ASP A 151 15.93 -7.17 -6.52
C ASP A 151 15.05 -8.20 -5.79
N PHE A 152 14.56 -7.85 -4.61
CA PHE A 152 13.65 -8.72 -3.87
C PHE A 152 12.34 -8.94 -4.63
N ILE A 153 11.72 -7.88 -5.18
CA ILE A 153 10.48 -8.01 -5.95
C ILE A 153 10.71 -8.89 -7.17
N LYS A 154 11.76 -8.64 -7.94
CA LYS A 154 12.12 -9.43 -9.13
C LYS A 154 12.29 -10.92 -8.81
N SER A 155 12.91 -11.24 -7.68
CA SER A 155 13.19 -12.61 -7.29
C SER A 155 11.98 -13.37 -6.74
N ASN A 156 11.05 -12.68 -6.09
CA ASN A 156 9.93 -13.32 -5.36
C ASN A 156 8.57 -13.10 -6.02
N PHE A 157 8.44 -12.07 -6.84
CA PHE A 157 7.18 -11.67 -7.51
C PHE A 157 7.40 -11.39 -9.00
N PRO A 158 7.92 -12.37 -9.76
CA PRO A 158 8.11 -12.19 -11.20
C PRO A 158 6.77 -11.86 -11.85
N ASN A 159 6.78 -10.92 -12.79
CA ASN A 159 5.60 -10.43 -13.53
C ASN A 159 4.60 -9.60 -12.69
N THR A 160 4.92 -9.22 -11.44
CA THR A 160 4.08 -8.31 -10.67
C THR A 160 4.38 -6.86 -11.05
N PHE A 161 3.34 -6.05 -11.20
CA PHE A 161 3.48 -4.62 -11.49
C PHE A 161 4.11 -3.89 -10.30
N VAL A 162 5.02 -2.98 -10.59
CA VAL A 162 5.67 -2.15 -9.59
C VAL A 162 5.42 -0.67 -9.88
N SER A 163 4.93 0.05 -8.89
CA SER A 163 4.78 1.51 -8.94
C SER A 163 5.92 2.19 -8.21
N LEU A 164 6.87 2.75 -8.95
CA LEU A 164 7.97 3.55 -8.40
C LEU A 164 7.50 4.99 -8.21
N MET A 165 7.46 5.44 -6.95
CA MET A 165 6.90 6.74 -6.60
C MET A 165 8.01 7.76 -6.29
N ALA A 166 7.96 8.92 -6.98
CA ALA A 166 8.87 10.05 -6.80
C ALA A 166 8.34 11.14 -5.85
N GLN A 167 7.11 10.98 -5.36
CA GLN A 167 6.34 12.03 -4.70
C GLN A 167 6.67 12.24 -3.22
N TYR A 168 7.84 11.79 -2.76
CA TYR A 168 8.27 12.03 -1.40
C TYR A 168 8.33 13.54 -1.11
N THR A 169 7.65 13.96 -0.06
CA THR A 169 7.71 15.32 0.49
C THR A 169 8.04 15.25 1.96
N PRO A 170 9.06 15.96 2.43
CA PRO A 170 9.38 16.08 3.86
C PRO A 170 8.16 16.57 4.63
N CYS A 171 7.89 15.98 5.79
CA CYS A 171 6.76 16.34 6.63
C CYS A 171 7.14 16.17 8.11
N GLY A 172 6.71 17.09 8.94
CA GLY A 172 7.03 17.11 10.37
C GLY A 172 8.46 17.57 10.66
N ASP A 173 8.90 17.34 11.91
CA ASP A 173 10.28 17.63 12.30
C ASP A 173 11.22 16.50 11.82
N LEU A 174 12.11 16.84 10.91
CA LEU A 174 13.12 15.96 10.34
C LEU A 174 14.55 16.37 10.75
N SER A 175 14.74 17.10 11.81
CA SER A 175 16.04 17.55 12.29
C SER A 175 17.01 16.38 12.54
N GLU A 176 16.51 15.22 13.02
CA GLU A 176 17.29 14.00 13.20
C GLU A 176 17.49 13.18 11.90
N PHE A 177 16.86 13.58 10.80
CA PHE A 177 16.86 12.87 9.51
C PHE A 177 17.25 13.78 8.34
N PRO A 178 18.40 14.48 8.42
CA PRO A 178 18.78 15.48 7.42
C PRO A 178 18.88 14.89 6.00
N GLU A 179 19.19 13.59 5.88
CA GLU A 179 19.30 12.88 4.60
C GLU A 179 17.98 12.80 3.84
N ILE A 180 16.85 12.79 4.53
CA ILE A 180 15.50 12.78 3.93
C ILE A 180 14.75 14.10 4.10
N ASN A 181 15.38 15.13 4.66
CA ASN A 181 14.76 16.46 4.80
C ASN A 181 14.81 17.28 3.51
N ARG A 182 14.53 16.64 2.39
CA ARG A 182 14.40 17.23 1.05
C ARG A 182 13.62 16.31 0.13
N LYS A 183 13.17 16.83 -1.00
CA LYS A 183 12.62 15.99 -2.07
C LYS A 183 13.73 15.20 -2.77
N ILE A 184 13.37 14.12 -3.45
CA ILE A 184 14.31 13.38 -4.29
C ILE A 184 14.74 14.25 -5.48
N THR A 185 15.95 14.04 -5.96
CA THR A 185 16.46 14.67 -7.18
C THR A 185 16.06 13.82 -8.40
N LYS A 186 16.01 14.46 -9.59
CA LYS A 186 15.79 13.76 -10.86
C LYS A 186 16.80 12.63 -11.05
N ARG A 187 18.09 12.87 -10.74
CA ARG A 187 19.16 11.86 -10.83
C ARG A 187 18.94 10.66 -9.93
N GLU A 188 18.44 10.86 -8.70
CA GLU A 188 18.11 9.76 -7.78
C GLU A 188 16.95 8.93 -8.32
N TYR A 189 15.93 9.59 -8.85
CA TYR A 189 14.80 8.92 -9.48
C TYR A 189 15.21 8.09 -10.70
N GLU A 190 15.89 8.73 -11.65
CA GLU A 190 16.39 8.10 -12.88
C GLU A 190 17.31 6.92 -12.58
N LYS A 191 18.15 7.01 -11.55
CA LYS A 191 19.02 5.88 -11.14
C LYS A 191 18.21 4.64 -10.78
N VAL A 192 17.07 4.79 -10.09
CA VAL A 192 16.24 3.68 -9.68
C VAL A 192 15.38 3.17 -10.83
N VAL A 193 14.80 4.07 -11.63
CA VAL A 193 13.97 3.70 -12.79
C VAL A 193 14.77 2.98 -13.87
N ASN A 194 16.01 3.46 -14.16
CA ASN A 194 16.87 2.81 -15.17
C ASN A 194 17.39 1.44 -14.71
N TYR A 195 17.30 1.14 -13.41
CA TYR A 195 17.65 -0.17 -12.86
C TYR A 195 16.49 -1.17 -12.96
N ALA A 196 15.24 -0.69 -12.84
CA ALA A 196 14.04 -1.53 -12.85
C ALA A 196 13.81 -2.22 -14.20
#